data_8b1793de1b0f5d5d4ce3eb165d3b13b0
#
_entry.id   8b1793de1b0f5d5d4ce3eb165d3b13b0
#
_cell.length_a   1.000
_cell.length_b   1.000
_cell.length_c   1.000
_cell.angle_alpha   90.00
_cell.angle_beta   90.00
_cell.angle_gamma   90.00
#
_symmetry.space_group_name_H-M   'P 1'
#
loop_
_entity.id
_entity.type
_entity.pdbx_description
1 polymer ?
#
loop_
_entity_poly.entity_id
_entity_poly.type
_entity_poly.pdbx_seq_one_letter_code
_entity_poly.pdbx_strand_id
1 'polypeptide(L)'
;RRHTRYIGDWSSDVCSSDLEEMQPEPLGELLVGIFYDLQFGYVMTLASGGVLANLIEDSVTILLPASIHELDKSLGRLKINKLFQGYRGKKEINRKLLLGNLKKLTDFALDKSNNVQQIEINPLFVFPEKNIAVDGIIWKNE
;
A
#
# COMPACT_ATOMS: atom_id res chain seq x y z
N ARG A 1 8.03 17.57 8.06
CA ARG A 1 7.17 17.84 9.25
C ARG A 1 8.01 17.53 10.48
N ARG A 2 8.26 18.54 11.36
CA ARG A 2 8.85 18.33 12.67
C ARG A 2 7.90 17.48 13.49
N HIS A 3 8.30 16.26 13.84
CA HIS A 3 7.64 15.51 14.88
C HIS A 3 7.83 16.26 16.19
N THR A 4 6.74 16.72 16.77
CA THR A 4 6.75 17.29 18.12
C THR A 4 7.04 16.13 19.06
N ARG A 5 8.25 16.06 19.60
CA ARG A 5 8.59 15.13 20.66
C ARG A 5 7.67 15.43 21.83
N TYR A 6 6.79 14.53 22.15
CA TYR A 6 6.13 14.50 23.43
C TYR A 6 7.19 14.09 24.45
N ILE A 7 7.60 15.01 25.32
CA ILE A 7 8.46 14.71 26.47
C ILE A 7 7.52 14.14 27.54
N GLY A 8 7.11 12.88 27.37
CA GLY A 8 6.48 12.07 28.39
C GLY A 8 7.59 11.32 29.13
N ASP A 9 7.36 11.16 30.40
CA ASP A 9 8.16 10.52 31.45
C ASP A 9 9.09 9.39 30.91
N TRP A 10 10.38 9.50 31.21
CA TRP A 10 11.39 8.51 30.89
C TRP A 10 11.27 7.30 31.82
N SER A 11 10.13 6.60 31.76
CA SER A 11 10.08 5.26 32.31
C SER A 11 10.83 4.33 31.32
N SER A 12 11.51 3.34 31.86
CA SER A 12 12.44 2.42 31.19
C SER A 12 11.86 1.54 30.05
N ASP A 13 10.67 1.85 29.59
CA ASP A 13 9.98 1.21 28.47
C ASP A 13 10.13 2.00 27.17
N VAL A 14 11.32 2.61 26.95
CA VAL A 14 11.67 3.13 25.63
C VAL A 14 11.68 1.96 24.67
N CYS A 15 10.60 1.86 23.91
CA CYS A 15 10.39 0.85 22.94
C CYS A 15 11.57 0.81 21.97
N SER A 16 12.30 -0.29 21.95
CA SER A 16 13.32 -0.62 20.94
C SER A 16 12.71 -0.75 19.52
N SER A 17 11.41 -0.50 19.38
CA SER A 17 10.62 -0.64 18.14
C SER A 17 10.71 0.55 17.19
N ASP A 18 11.38 1.65 17.57
CA ASP A 18 11.50 2.84 16.73
C ASP A 18 12.71 2.79 15.77
N LEU A 19 13.43 1.68 15.72
CA LEU A 19 14.54 1.46 14.80
C LEU A 19 14.07 0.59 13.64
N GLU A 20 13.96 1.20 12.47
CA GLU A 20 13.60 0.52 11.23
C GLU A 20 14.79 0.48 10.27
N GLU A 21 14.81 -0.56 9.43
CA GLU A 21 15.82 -0.65 8.37
C GLU A 21 15.58 0.43 7.32
N MET A 22 16.60 1.28 7.10
CA MET A 22 16.56 2.28 6.04
C MET A 22 16.49 1.61 4.67
N GLN A 23 15.41 1.85 3.95
CA GLN A 23 15.26 1.35 2.59
C GLN A 23 15.85 2.33 1.58
N PRO A 24 16.47 1.84 0.49
CA PRO A 24 16.89 2.70 -0.61
C PRO A 24 15.68 3.34 -1.30
N GLU A 25 15.93 4.31 -2.18
CA GLU A 25 14.86 4.94 -2.98
C GLU A 25 14.13 3.89 -3.83
N PRO A 26 12.80 3.74 -3.69
CA PRO A 26 12.02 2.79 -4.47
C PRO A 26 11.89 3.25 -5.92
N LEU A 27 11.48 2.34 -6.80
CA LEU A 27 11.12 2.68 -8.16
C LEU A 27 9.86 3.54 -8.22
N GLY A 28 8.96 3.31 -7.29
CA GLY A 28 7.75 4.08 -7.07
C GLY A 28 7.07 3.69 -5.78
N GLU A 29 6.15 4.53 -5.34
CA GLU A 29 5.39 4.37 -4.12
C GLU A 29 3.90 4.24 -4.44
N LEU A 30 3.24 3.28 -3.82
CA LEU A 30 1.78 3.12 -3.90
C LEU A 30 1.15 3.38 -2.52
N LEU A 31 -0.04 3.96 -2.55
CA LEU A 31 -1.00 3.89 -1.48
C LEU A 31 -1.98 2.75 -1.80
N VAL A 32 -2.18 1.86 -0.83
CA VAL A 32 -3.12 0.76 -0.92
C VAL A 32 -4.12 0.88 0.22
N GLY A 33 -5.38 1.12 -0.11
CA GLY A 33 -6.48 1.14 0.85
C GLY A 33 -7.47 0.02 0.55
N ILE A 34 -7.96 -0.68 1.58
CA ILE A 34 -9.11 -1.59 1.48
C ILE A 34 -10.06 -1.22 2.60
N PHE A 35 -11.32 -1.02 2.30
CA PHE A 35 -12.33 -0.71 3.30
C PHE A 35 -13.68 -1.34 2.94
N TYR A 36 -14.51 -1.53 3.96
CA TYR A 36 -15.88 -2.02 3.77
C TYR A 36 -16.84 -0.85 3.55
N ASP A 37 -17.47 -0.83 2.38
CA ASP A 37 -18.54 0.10 2.02
C ASP A 37 -19.90 -0.57 2.22
N LEU A 38 -20.86 0.16 2.79
CA LEU A 38 -22.19 -0.38 3.09
C LEU A 38 -23.00 -0.75 1.84
N GLN A 39 -22.73 -0.12 0.70
CA GLN A 39 -23.47 -0.36 -0.55
C GLN A 39 -22.75 -1.35 -1.45
N PHE A 40 -21.42 -1.31 -1.49
CA PHE A 40 -20.61 -2.05 -2.45
C PHE A 40 -19.83 -3.22 -1.85
N GLY A 41 -19.84 -3.38 -0.52
CA GLY A 41 -18.98 -4.35 0.17
C GLY A 41 -17.54 -3.88 0.23
N TYR A 42 -16.58 -4.80 0.20
CA TYR A 42 -15.19 -4.41 0.22
C TYR A 42 -14.76 -3.73 -1.07
N VAL A 43 -14.01 -2.64 -0.91
CA VAL A 43 -13.49 -1.82 -1.99
C VAL A 43 -11.99 -1.63 -1.78
N MET A 44 -11.21 -1.78 -2.85
CA MET A 44 -9.78 -1.49 -2.84
C MET A 44 -9.50 -0.20 -3.61
N THR A 45 -8.69 0.68 -3.05
CA THR A 45 -8.14 1.84 -3.72
C THR A 45 -6.64 1.66 -3.90
N LEU A 46 -6.16 1.85 -5.12
CA LEU A 46 -4.75 1.97 -5.44
C LEU A 46 -4.50 3.38 -5.92
N ALA A 47 -3.46 4.02 -5.40
CA ALA A 47 -3.06 5.37 -5.82
C ALA A 47 -1.54 5.49 -5.86
N SER A 48 -1.04 6.44 -6.64
CA SER A 48 0.35 6.86 -6.53
C SER A 48 0.61 7.42 -5.15
N GLY A 49 1.66 6.93 -4.48
CA GLY A 49 2.15 7.44 -3.21
C GLY A 49 3.19 8.55 -3.38
N GLY A 50 3.75 8.99 -2.23
CA GLY A 50 4.83 9.95 -2.19
C GLY A 50 4.41 11.41 -2.27
N VAL A 51 5.40 12.30 -2.38
CA VAL A 51 5.23 13.75 -2.27
C VAL A 51 4.31 14.32 -3.36
N LEU A 52 4.24 13.69 -4.52
CA LEU A 52 3.44 14.13 -5.66
C LEU A 52 2.03 13.55 -5.70
N ALA A 53 1.69 12.65 -4.78
CA ALA A 53 0.39 11.97 -4.77
C ALA A 53 -0.80 12.94 -4.83
N ASN A 54 -0.74 14.01 -4.04
CA ASN A 54 -1.79 15.03 -3.98
C ASN A 54 -1.85 15.96 -5.21
N LEU A 55 -0.81 15.98 -6.04
CA LEU A 55 -0.75 16.85 -7.22
C LEU A 55 -1.19 16.14 -8.50
N ILE A 56 -1.12 14.82 -8.54
CA ILE A 56 -1.27 14.06 -9.79
C ILE A 56 -2.66 13.42 -9.91
N GLU A 57 -3.42 13.30 -8.82
CA GLU A 57 -4.73 12.60 -8.78
C GLU A 57 -4.69 11.27 -9.55
N ASP A 58 -3.74 10.41 -9.18
CA ASP A 58 -3.49 9.13 -9.83
C ASP A 58 -4.01 8.00 -8.95
N SER A 59 -5.30 7.71 -9.07
CA SER A 59 -5.95 6.69 -8.27
C SER A 59 -6.95 5.85 -9.08
N VAL A 60 -7.21 4.65 -8.61
CA VAL A 60 -8.22 3.75 -9.13
C VAL A 60 -8.91 2.99 -8.01
N THR A 61 -10.22 2.81 -8.14
CA THR A 61 -11.05 2.05 -7.19
C THR A 61 -11.48 0.74 -7.84
N ILE A 62 -11.44 -0.34 -7.07
CA ILE A 62 -11.69 -1.72 -7.49
C ILE A 62 -12.69 -2.33 -6.51
N LEU A 63 -13.81 -2.86 -7.01
CA LEU A 63 -14.74 -3.62 -6.19
C LEU A 63 -14.17 -5.02 -5.91
N LEU A 64 -14.33 -5.50 -4.69
CA LEU A 64 -13.86 -6.82 -4.30
C LEU A 64 -15.06 -7.80 -4.15
N PRO A 65 -14.88 -9.08 -4.46
CA PRO A 65 -13.62 -9.75 -4.83
C PRO A 65 -13.17 -9.42 -6.26
N ALA A 66 -11.86 -9.27 -6.46
CA ALA A 66 -11.26 -9.02 -7.76
C ALA A 66 -10.27 -10.13 -8.13
N SER A 67 -10.25 -10.50 -9.41
CA SER A 67 -9.25 -11.40 -9.97
C SER A 67 -7.89 -10.70 -10.14
N ILE A 68 -6.82 -11.48 -10.29
CA ILE A 68 -5.49 -10.95 -10.62
C ILE A 68 -5.52 -10.14 -11.92
N HIS A 69 -6.33 -10.55 -12.89
CA HIS A 69 -6.48 -9.83 -14.16
C HIS A 69 -7.11 -8.43 -13.97
N GLU A 70 -8.13 -8.32 -13.11
CA GLU A 70 -8.76 -7.04 -12.80
C GLU A 70 -7.82 -6.12 -12.02
N LEU A 71 -7.05 -6.65 -11.06
CA LEU A 71 -6.00 -5.92 -10.36
C LEU A 71 -4.93 -5.41 -11.33
N ASP A 72 -4.50 -6.26 -12.28
CA ASP A 72 -3.51 -5.91 -13.29
C ASP A 72 -4.00 -4.81 -14.23
N LYS A 73 -5.23 -4.93 -14.71
CA LYS A 73 -5.88 -3.91 -15.56
C LYS A 73 -6.02 -2.58 -14.81
N SER A 74 -6.37 -2.61 -13.53
CA SER A 74 -6.52 -1.42 -12.71
C SER A 74 -5.17 -0.75 -12.42
N LEU A 75 -4.15 -1.53 -12.07
CA LEU A 75 -2.78 -1.04 -11.90
C LEU A 75 -2.25 -0.39 -13.21
N GLY A 76 -2.60 -0.99 -14.36
CA GLY A 76 -2.24 -0.47 -15.69
C GLY A 76 -2.83 0.90 -16.02
N ARG A 77 -3.91 1.31 -15.35
CA ARG A 77 -4.57 2.63 -15.54
C ARG A 77 -3.86 3.76 -14.80
N LEU A 78 -3.07 3.44 -13.76
CA LEU A 78 -2.34 4.44 -13.01
C LEU A 78 -1.20 5.03 -13.84
N LYS A 79 -0.96 6.32 -13.71
CA LYS A 79 0.15 7.03 -14.36
C LYS A 79 1.51 6.48 -13.89
N ILE A 80 1.61 6.14 -12.60
CA ILE A 80 2.82 5.53 -12.01
C ILE A 80 3.20 4.20 -12.67
N ASN A 81 2.25 3.52 -13.30
CA ASN A 81 2.51 2.26 -14.01
C ASN A 81 3.61 2.39 -15.09
N LYS A 82 3.82 3.60 -15.65
CA LYS A 82 4.91 3.87 -16.59
C LYS A 82 6.29 3.65 -15.97
N LEU A 83 6.45 3.94 -14.67
CA LEU A 83 7.69 3.68 -13.95
C LEU A 83 7.89 2.19 -13.77
N PHE A 84 6.81 1.45 -13.52
CA PHE A 84 6.82 0.00 -13.27
C PHE A 84 7.16 -0.83 -14.51
N GLN A 85 6.96 -0.29 -15.70
CA GLN A 85 7.30 -0.92 -16.97
C GLN A 85 8.75 -0.68 -17.42
N GLY A 86 9.57 -0.05 -16.58
CA GLY A 86 10.91 0.35 -16.92
C GLY A 86 10.96 1.70 -17.65
N TYR A 87 11.43 2.72 -16.97
CA TYR A 87 11.48 4.08 -17.49
C TYR A 87 12.90 4.65 -17.38
N ARG A 88 13.40 5.26 -18.46
CA ARG A 88 14.72 5.89 -18.53
C ARG A 88 15.87 5.00 -18.05
N GLY A 89 15.90 3.73 -18.49
CA GLY A 89 16.97 2.79 -18.15
C GLY A 89 16.86 2.12 -16.79
N LYS A 90 15.81 2.42 -15.99
CA LYS A 90 15.50 1.67 -14.78
C LYS A 90 14.86 0.32 -15.16
N LYS A 91 15.15 -0.74 -14.37
CA LYS A 91 14.53 -2.06 -14.57
C LYS A 91 13.03 -1.99 -14.32
N GLU A 92 12.27 -2.81 -15.05
CA GLU A 92 10.86 -3.07 -14.74
C GLU A 92 10.71 -3.80 -13.40
N ILE A 93 9.54 -3.73 -12.82
CA ILE A 93 9.21 -4.44 -11.58
C ILE A 93 8.85 -5.90 -11.86
N ASN A 94 8.98 -6.76 -10.87
CA ASN A 94 8.33 -8.06 -10.87
C ASN A 94 6.81 -7.89 -10.66
N ARG A 95 6.10 -7.63 -11.77
CA ARG A 95 4.67 -7.34 -11.79
C ARG A 95 3.84 -8.49 -11.18
N LYS A 96 4.24 -9.73 -11.44
CA LYS A 96 3.59 -10.92 -10.87
C LYS A 96 3.68 -10.93 -9.34
N LEU A 97 4.82 -10.53 -8.79
CA LEU A 97 5.02 -10.43 -7.34
C LEU A 97 4.11 -9.35 -6.74
N LEU A 98 4.08 -8.15 -7.33
CA LEU A 98 3.21 -7.06 -6.85
C LEU A 98 1.74 -7.48 -6.87
N LEU A 99 1.26 -8.01 -7.99
CA LEU A 99 -0.13 -8.47 -8.12
C LEU A 99 -0.46 -9.60 -7.14
N GLY A 100 0.47 -10.53 -6.92
CA GLY A 100 0.31 -11.59 -5.92
C GLY A 100 0.20 -11.06 -4.51
N ASN A 101 0.96 -10.02 -4.14
CA ASN A 101 0.87 -9.38 -2.84
C ASN A 101 -0.44 -8.60 -2.68
N LEU A 102 -0.88 -7.85 -3.70
CA LEU A 102 -2.19 -7.19 -3.69
C LEU A 102 -3.33 -8.20 -3.55
N LYS A 103 -3.25 -9.33 -4.26
CA LYS A 103 -4.26 -10.40 -4.15
C LYS A 103 -4.32 -10.98 -2.74
N LYS A 104 -3.19 -11.24 -2.11
CA LYS A 104 -3.14 -11.72 -0.71
C LYS A 104 -3.79 -10.72 0.25
N LEU A 105 -3.58 -9.42 0.08
CA LEU A 105 -4.23 -8.39 0.89
C LEU A 105 -5.75 -8.41 0.70
N THR A 106 -6.23 -8.55 -0.54
CA THR A 106 -7.67 -8.63 -0.80
C THR A 106 -8.28 -9.90 -0.20
N ASP A 107 -7.59 -11.06 -0.32
CA ASP A 107 -8.06 -12.31 0.25
C ASP A 107 -8.09 -12.26 1.78
N PHE A 108 -7.08 -11.63 2.40
CA PHE A 108 -7.05 -11.41 3.83
C PHE A 108 -8.22 -10.54 4.33
N ALA A 109 -8.54 -9.45 3.59
CA ALA A 109 -9.66 -8.58 3.94
C ALA A 109 -11.03 -9.27 3.77
N LEU A 110 -11.17 -10.11 2.75
CA LEU A 110 -12.40 -10.84 2.44
C LEU A 110 -12.65 -12.03 3.37
N ASP A 111 -11.61 -12.54 4.03
CA ASP A 111 -11.76 -13.62 5.02
C ASP A 111 -12.43 -13.06 6.28
N LYS A 112 -13.68 -13.46 6.48
CA LYS A 112 -14.50 -13.03 7.62
C LYS A 112 -13.86 -13.34 8.97
N SER A 113 -13.00 -14.36 9.07
CA SER A 113 -12.31 -14.71 10.32
C SER A 113 -11.33 -13.62 10.77
N ASN A 114 -10.83 -12.80 9.85
CA ASN A 114 -9.93 -11.70 10.16
C ASN A 114 -10.64 -10.45 10.69
N ASN A 115 -11.97 -10.37 10.51
CA ASN A 115 -12.83 -9.27 10.99
C ASN A 115 -12.31 -7.86 10.59
N VAL A 116 -11.78 -7.75 9.38
CA VAL A 116 -11.19 -6.51 8.87
C VAL A 116 -12.27 -5.49 8.57
N GLN A 117 -12.12 -4.27 9.07
CA GLN A 117 -12.91 -3.11 8.68
C GLN A 117 -12.21 -2.31 7.59
N GLN A 118 -10.91 -2.05 7.80
CA GLN A 118 -10.09 -1.26 6.89
C GLN A 118 -8.64 -1.71 6.95
N ILE A 119 -7.95 -1.63 5.82
CA ILE A 119 -6.49 -1.75 5.69
C ILE A 119 -6.01 -0.49 4.97
N GLU A 120 -4.93 0.10 5.46
CA GLU A 120 -4.22 1.16 4.77
C GLU A 120 -2.72 0.88 4.82
N ILE A 121 -2.08 0.94 3.65
CA ILE A 121 -0.62 0.89 3.50
C ILE A 121 -0.21 2.15 2.76
N ASN A 122 0.58 2.99 3.42
CA ASN A 122 0.99 4.28 2.87
C ASN A 122 2.33 4.75 3.46
N PRO A 123 3.45 4.55 2.75
CA PRO A 123 3.54 3.99 1.40
C PRO A 123 3.81 2.46 1.35
N LEU A 124 3.42 1.85 0.24
CA LEU A 124 3.97 0.59 -0.23
C LEU A 124 5.11 0.90 -1.21
N PHE A 125 6.35 0.63 -0.82
CA PHE A 125 7.51 0.78 -1.68
C PHE A 125 7.59 -0.36 -2.68
N VAL A 126 7.72 0.00 -3.97
CA VAL A 126 7.83 -0.96 -5.07
C VAL A 126 9.22 -0.91 -5.65
N PHE A 127 9.95 -2.03 -5.55
CA PHE A 127 11.26 -2.25 -6.13
C PHE A 127 11.16 -3.27 -7.27
N PRO A 128 12.19 -3.41 -8.12
CA PRO A 128 12.20 -4.42 -9.16
C PRO A 128 11.91 -5.84 -8.67
N GLU A 129 12.46 -6.24 -7.52
CA GLU A 129 12.40 -7.63 -7.03
C GLU A 129 11.65 -7.80 -5.71
N LYS A 130 11.18 -6.73 -5.07
CA LYS A 130 10.48 -6.78 -3.79
C LYS A 130 9.47 -5.65 -3.64
N ASN A 131 8.52 -5.84 -2.71
CA ASN A 131 7.61 -4.78 -2.24
C ASN A 131 7.70 -4.71 -0.72
N ILE A 132 7.70 -3.51 -0.16
CA ILE A 132 7.81 -3.29 1.29
C ILE A 132 6.70 -2.33 1.71
N ALA A 133 5.85 -2.76 2.64
CA ALA A 133 4.96 -1.87 3.36
C ALA A 133 5.79 -1.13 4.40
N VAL A 134 5.96 0.17 4.24
CA VAL A 134 6.75 1.01 5.14
C VAL A 134 5.91 1.43 6.33
N ASP A 135 4.66 1.78 6.07
CA ASP A 135 3.67 2.08 7.10
C ASP A 135 2.35 1.42 6.73
N GLY A 136 1.68 0.84 7.72
CA GLY A 136 0.42 0.15 7.49
C GLY A 136 -0.40 0.00 8.76
N ILE A 137 -1.71 0.18 8.61
CA ILE A 137 -2.67 0.05 9.70
C ILE A 137 -3.79 -0.88 9.26
N ILE A 138 -4.24 -1.72 10.19
CA ILE A 138 -5.42 -2.58 10.01
C ILE A 138 -6.41 -2.26 11.12
N TRP A 139 -7.61 -1.83 10.75
CA TRP A 139 -8.74 -1.69 11.66
C TRP A 139 -9.60 -2.94 11.58
N LYS A 140 -10.02 -3.42 12.73
CA LYS A 140 -10.92 -4.57 12.87
C LYS A 140 -12.22 -4.14 13.51
N ASN A 141 -13.31 -4.80 13.16
CA ASN A 141 -14.56 -4.67 13.90
C ASN A 141 -14.40 -5.36 15.26
N GLU A 142 -15.01 -4.80 16.30
CA GLU A 142 -15.11 -5.41 17.63
C GLU A 142 -16.02 -6.64 17.62
#